data_cbaabab1d776cd9922bb2a72d3f36281
#
_entry.id   cbaabab1d776cd9922bb2a72d3f36281
#
_cell.length_a   1.000
_cell.length_b   1.000
_cell.length_c   1.000
_cell.angle_alpha   90.00
_cell.angle_beta   90.00
_cell.angle_gamma   90.00
#
_symmetry.space_group_name_H-M   'P 1'
#
loop_
_entity.id
_entity.type
_entity.pdbx_description
1 polymer ?
#
loop_
_entity_poly.entity_id
_entity_poly.type
_entity_poly.pdbx_seq_one_letter_code
_entity_poly.pdbx_strand_id
1 'polypeptide(L)' 'MPDGHPGPVGQLTARQLDLYGNQLSRCLKALGTDAPIRADVQRELAAVRAEQDHRAQQAAHA' A
#
# COMPACT_ATOMS: atom_id res chain seq x y z
N MET A 1 -9.11 -3.02 -21.64
CA MET A 1 -8.64 -3.05 -21.04
C MET A 1 -8.52 -2.60 -19.88
N PRO A 2 -8.44 -2.89 -19.19
CA PRO A 2 -8.58 -2.53 -18.04
C PRO A 2 -7.75 -1.69 -17.52
N ASP A 3 -7.36 -1.13 -17.98
CA ASP A 3 -6.62 -0.36 -17.63
C ASP A 3 -6.90 0.41 -16.57
N GLY A 4 -7.88 0.73 -16.20
CA GLY A 4 -8.15 1.50 -15.09
C GLY A 4 -7.90 0.88 -13.83
N HIS A 5 -7.30 -0.23 -13.77
CA HIS A 5 -7.20 -0.86 -12.52
C HIS A 5 -6.19 -0.17 -11.67
N PRO A 6 -6.30 -0.29 -10.37
CA PRO A 6 -5.53 0.47 -9.43
C PRO A 6 -4.07 0.11 -9.36
N GLY A 7 -3.64 -0.69 -10.20
CA GLY A 7 -2.28 -1.06 -10.20
C GLY A 7 -2.02 -2.28 -9.36
N PRO A 8 -0.78 -2.53 -9.04
CA PRO A 8 -0.40 -3.82 -8.47
C PRO A 8 -0.93 -4.06 -7.06
N VAL A 9 -1.28 -3.03 -6.34
CA VAL A 9 -1.72 -3.21 -4.95
C VAL A 9 -2.93 -4.11 -4.86
N GLY A 10 -3.88 -3.95 -5.75
CA GLY A 10 -5.08 -4.78 -5.74
C GLY A 10 -4.87 -6.21 -6.13
N GLN A 11 -3.72 -6.51 -6.72
CA GLN A 11 -3.41 -7.86 -7.17
C GLN A 11 -2.50 -8.63 -6.22
N LEU A 12 -1.99 -7.97 -5.21
CA LEU A 12 -1.09 -8.61 -4.26
C LEU A 12 -1.86 -9.51 -3.31
N THR A 13 -1.21 -10.60 -2.89
CA THR A 13 -1.77 -11.44 -1.84
C THR A 13 -1.71 -10.69 -0.51
N ALA A 14 -2.45 -11.17 0.48
CA ALA A 14 -2.43 -10.57 1.81
C ALA A 14 -1.01 -10.51 2.37
N ARG A 15 -0.25 -11.58 2.17
CA ARG A 15 1.13 -11.64 2.66
C ARG A 15 2.01 -10.63 1.93
N GLN A 16 1.83 -10.52 0.61
CA GLN A 16 2.60 -9.56 -0.18
C GLN A 16 2.28 -8.13 0.22
N LEU A 17 1.02 -7.84 0.50
CA LEU A 17 0.63 -6.51 0.97
C LEU A 17 1.30 -6.18 2.29
N ASP A 18 1.33 -7.14 3.20
CA ASP A 18 1.95 -6.92 4.50
C ASP A 18 3.44 -6.64 4.36
N LEU A 19 4.12 -7.43 3.56
CA LEU A 19 5.55 -7.22 3.33
C LEU A 19 5.81 -5.89 2.64
N TYR A 20 5.02 -5.57 1.64
CA TYR A 20 5.19 -4.34 0.90
C TYR A 20 4.95 -3.13 1.81
N GLY A 21 3.90 -3.18 2.63
CA GLY A 21 3.63 -2.11 3.58
C GLY A 21 4.78 -1.91 4.56
N ASN A 22 5.37 -3.00 5.03
CA ASN A 22 6.52 -2.92 5.92
C ASN A 22 7.72 -2.29 5.22
N GLN A 23 7.95 -2.64 3.98
CA GLN A 23 9.04 -2.03 3.21
C GLN A 23 8.84 -0.54 3.03
N LEU A 24 7.62 -0.14 2.69
CA LEU A 24 7.31 1.28 2.53
C LEU A 24 7.48 2.05 3.83
N SER A 25 7.08 1.47 4.94
CA SER A 25 7.27 2.10 6.25
C SER A 25 8.73 2.30 6.56
N ARG A 26 9.55 1.31 6.26
CA ARG A 26 10.99 1.42 6.47
C ARG A 26 11.60 2.50 5.59
N CYS A 27 11.15 2.57 4.34
CA CYS A 27 11.61 3.62 3.44
C CYS A 27 11.29 5.00 4.00
N LEU A 28 10.08 5.17 4.53
CA LEU A 28 9.69 6.46 5.10
C LEU A 28 10.58 6.84 6.28
N LYS A 29 10.92 5.86 7.11
CA LYS A 29 11.79 6.14 8.25
C LYS A 29 13.20 6.48 7.81
N ALA A 30 13.67 5.88 6.72
CA ALA A 30 15.00 6.15 6.22
C ALA A 30 15.09 7.46 5.45
N LEU A 31 13.98 7.93 4.88
CA LEU A 31 13.98 9.17 4.13
C LEU A 31 13.94 10.37 5.06
N GLY A 32 14.65 11.42 4.68
CA GLY A 32 14.56 12.67 5.41
C GLY A 32 13.22 13.34 5.14
N THR A 33 12.87 14.29 5.98
CA THR A 33 11.61 15.00 5.82
C THR A 33 11.56 15.82 4.54
N ASP A 34 12.73 16.16 4.00
CA ASP A 34 12.82 16.96 2.80
C ASP A 34 12.90 16.13 1.52
N ALA A 35 12.89 14.82 1.61
CA ALA A 35 13.02 13.98 0.44
C ALA A 35 11.79 14.11 -0.45
N PRO A 36 11.95 14.46 -1.72
CA PRO A 36 10.78 14.64 -2.60
C PRO A 36 9.99 13.35 -2.81
N ILE A 37 10.66 12.21 -2.78
CA ILE A 37 10.01 10.95 -2.99
C ILE A 37 9.16 10.53 -1.79
N ARG A 38 9.30 11.22 -0.69
CA ARG A 38 8.55 10.88 0.53
C ARG A 38 7.05 10.91 0.30
N ALA A 39 6.57 11.90 -0.43
CA ALA A 39 5.15 12.00 -0.73
C ALA A 39 4.66 10.81 -1.55
N ASP A 40 5.48 10.36 -2.50
CA ASP A 40 5.12 9.21 -3.32
C ASP A 40 5.06 7.94 -2.48
N VAL A 41 6.02 7.74 -1.59
CA VAL A 41 6.04 6.57 -0.72
C VAL A 41 4.85 6.60 0.23
N GLN A 42 4.53 7.77 0.77
CA GLN A 42 3.37 7.89 1.65
C GLN A 42 2.07 7.56 0.93
N ARG A 43 1.94 8.01 -0.31
CA ARG A 43 0.76 7.73 -1.11
C ARG A 43 0.62 6.23 -1.38
N GLU A 44 1.74 5.59 -1.68
CA GLU A 44 1.72 4.16 -1.94
C GLU A 44 1.39 3.39 -0.66
N LEU A 45 1.95 3.79 0.46
CA LEU A 45 1.64 3.16 1.74
C LEU A 45 0.16 3.33 2.09
N ALA A 46 -0.39 4.50 1.82
CA ALA A 46 -1.82 4.73 2.05
C ALA A 46 -2.66 3.79 1.19
N ALA A 47 -2.25 3.55 -0.05
CA ALA A 47 -2.96 2.63 -0.93
C ALA A 47 -2.91 1.21 -0.39
N VAL A 48 -1.76 0.77 0.12
CA VAL A 48 -1.62 -0.55 0.71
C VAL A 48 -2.55 -0.70 1.91
N ARG A 49 -2.55 0.29 2.78
CA ARG A 49 -3.38 0.23 3.98
C ARG A 49 -4.86 0.27 3.64
N ALA A 50 -5.24 1.05 2.63
CA ALA A 50 -6.62 1.10 2.18
C ALA A 50 -7.07 -0.25 1.65
N GLU A 51 -6.20 -0.93 0.91
CA GLU A 51 -6.52 -2.24 0.38
C GLU A 51 -6.65 -3.26 1.51
N GLN A 52 -5.76 -3.21 2.48
CA GLN A 52 -5.83 -4.12 3.62
C GLN A 52 -7.11 -3.91 4.40
N ASP A 53 -7.50 -2.66 4.62
CA ASP A 53 -8.71 -2.33 5.32
C ASP A 53 -9.94 -2.81 4.56
N HIS A 54 -9.94 -2.62 3.26
CA HIS A 54 -11.03 -3.06 2.40
C HIS A 54 -11.22 -4.57 2.49
N ARG A 55 -10.12 -5.32 2.45
CA ARG A 55 -10.19 -6.78 2.55
C ARG A 55 -10.67 -7.24 3.92
N ALA A 56 -10.24 -6.53 4.97
CA ALA A 56 -10.70 -6.85 6.31
C ALA A 56 -12.20 -6.63 6.44
N GLN A 57 -12.72 -5.57 5.84
CA GLN A 57 -14.14 -5.31 5.86
C GLN A 57 -14.92 -6.37 5.07
N GLN A 58 -14.39 -6.79 3.95
CA GLN A 58 -15.03 -7.84 3.18
C GLN A 58 -15.06 -9.16 3.95
N ALA A 59 -13.97 -9.48 4.63
CA ALA A 59 -13.91 -10.69 5.42
C ALA A 59 -14.91 -10.63 6.58
N ALA A 60 -15.09 -9.46 7.15
CA ALA A 60 -16.03 -9.30 8.26
C ALA A 60 -17.48 -9.48 7.80
N HIS A 61 -17.75 -9.22 6.55
CA HIS A 61 -19.09 -9.40 6.01
C HIS A 61 -19.37 -10.82 5.55
N ALA A 62 -18.34 -11.58 5.39
CA ALA A 62 -18.52 -12.97 4.98
C ALA A 62 -18.94 -13.84 6.16
#